data_ff528236ceb3699827fa3d9b8068b0c3
#
_entry.id   ff528236ceb3699827fa3d9b8068b0c3
#
_cell.length_a   1.000
_cell.length_b   1.000
_cell.length_c   1.000
_cell.angle_alpha   90.00
_cell.angle_beta   90.00
_cell.angle_gamma   90.00
#
_symmetry.space_group_name_H-M   'P 1'
#
loop_
_entity.id
_entity.type
_entity.pdbx_description
1 polymer ?
#
loop_
_entity_poly.entity_id
_entity_poly.type
_entity_poly.pdbx_seq_one_letter_code
_entity_poly.pdbx_strand_id
1 'polypeptide(L)'
;MSRFPLTALTTALLLALSVPAWAQSHAGHAATPTTTNAPPVDGGSVDHSQMDHSKMGHDSSDHGATDHSKMDHHSTDHSQMDHAAMGHGAPKPPAPSEPLEPIPAVTAADRAAAFPPIDHGAMEHAPQVHSMLLVNRLEQWDGRHGNGQAWEASGWVGGNIHRLWLRSEGERSGGSTGSADLEVLYGRSVSPWWDVLVGVKQDFRPADSRTWAALGIQGLAPYKFETSATAYVGEGGQVAASVEVEYELLLTNRLILQPLLEASFSARDEPEYGNGAGLNKIEAGLRLRYEFSRRFAPYIGISHERLFGDTADYHLAAGERARDTRWVAGVRVWF
;
A
#
# COMPACT_ATOMS: atom_id res chain seq x y z
N MET A 1 -15.94 -16.29 37.18
CA MET A 1 -15.56 -14.86 37.10
C MET A 1 -14.05 -14.81 37.25
N SER A 2 -13.34 -14.94 36.16
CA SER A 2 -11.86 -14.93 36.11
C SER A 2 -11.39 -13.47 35.94
N ARG A 3 -10.55 -13.03 36.88
CA ARG A 3 -9.95 -11.68 36.82
C ARG A 3 -8.75 -11.73 35.87
N PHE A 4 -8.85 -11.03 34.78
CA PHE A 4 -7.75 -10.87 33.81
C PHE A 4 -6.58 -10.11 34.45
N PRO A 5 -5.33 -10.55 34.32
CA PRO A 5 -4.20 -9.76 34.75
C PRO A 5 -3.91 -8.68 33.69
N LEU A 6 -4.26 -7.45 33.98
CA LEU A 6 -4.00 -6.24 33.19
C LEU A 6 -2.49 -5.93 33.02
N THR A 7 -1.62 -6.70 33.65
CA THR A 7 -0.18 -6.42 33.77
C THR A 7 0.67 -6.81 32.56
N ALA A 8 0.18 -7.72 31.69
CA ALA A 8 0.97 -8.16 30.51
C ALA A 8 0.91 -7.17 29.35
N LEU A 9 -0.18 -6.39 29.23
CA LEU A 9 -0.35 -5.42 28.13
C LEU A 9 0.49 -4.15 28.32
N THR A 10 0.78 -3.78 29.58
CA THR A 10 1.55 -2.57 29.90
C THR A 10 3.04 -2.71 29.63
N THR A 11 3.60 -3.92 29.71
CA THR A 11 5.05 -4.13 29.53
C THR A 11 5.45 -4.13 28.04
N ALA A 12 4.59 -4.61 27.15
CA ALA A 12 4.85 -4.57 25.71
C ALA A 12 4.73 -3.14 25.13
N LEU A 13 3.85 -2.31 25.68
CA LEU A 13 3.65 -0.94 25.20
C LEU A 13 4.79 0.00 25.61
N LEU A 14 5.48 -0.26 26.72
CA LEU A 14 6.59 0.58 27.20
C LEU A 14 7.92 0.33 26.48
N LEU A 15 8.11 -0.82 25.84
CA LEU A 15 9.31 -1.10 25.04
C LEU A 15 9.27 -0.45 23.64
N ALA A 16 8.09 -0.14 23.11
CA ALA A 16 7.93 0.51 21.81
C ALA A 16 8.15 2.04 21.84
N LEU A 17 8.21 2.67 23.02
CA LEU A 17 8.30 4.12 23.16
C LEU A 17 9.73 4.67 23.37
N SER A 18 10.74 3.81 23.40
CA SER A 18 12.15 4.24 23.56
C SER A 18 12.94 4.16 22.24
N VAL A 19 12.42 4.73 21.16
CA VAL A 19 13.23 5.03 19.98
C VAL A 19 13.96 6.34 20.25
N PRO A 20 15.31 6.38 20.30
CA PRO A 20 16.02 7.64 20.50
C PRO A 20 15.77 8.55 19.29
N ALA A 21 15.21 9.72 19.55
CA ALA A 21 15.14 10.78 18.57
C ALA A 21 16.57 11.20 18.20
N TRP A 22 17.03 10.82 17.04
CA TRP A 22 18.29 11.34 16.47
C TRP A 22 18.03 12.79 16.07
N ALA A 23 18.38 13.70 16.94
CA ALA A 23 18.42 15.12 16.64
C ALA A 23 19.48 15.36 15.56
N GLN A 24 19.05 15.79 14.39
CA GLN A 24 19.95 16.29 13.35
C GLN A 24 20.55 17.62 13.81
N SER A 25 21.82 17.60 14.17
CA SER A 25 22.59 18.82 14.37
C SER A 25 23.00 19.39 13.02
N HIS A 26 22.42 20.52 12.63
CA HIS A 26 22.90 21.31 11.50
C HIS A 26 24.21 21.99 11.88
N ALA A 27 25.34 21.43 11.46
CA ALA A 27 26.63 22.10 11.49
C ALA A 27 26.69 23.05 10.29
N GLY A 28 26.73 24.34 10.55
CA GLY A 28 26.89 25.38 9.53
C GLY A 28 28.27 25.30 8.90
N HIS A 29 28.33 25.18 7.58
CA HIS A 29 29.55 25.33 6.80
C HIS A 29 29.70 26.80 6.36
N ALA A 30 30.74 27.42 6.86
CA ALA A 30 31.21 28.72 6.35
C ALA A 30 31.81 28.53 4.96
N ALA A 31 31.27 29.20 3.95
CA ALA A 31 31.79 29.19 2.59
C ALA A 31 32.95 30.16 2.45
N THR A 32 34.09 29.70 1.96
CA THR A 32 35.21 30.48 1.48
C THR A 32 35.03 30.77 -0.02
N PRO A 33 35.13 32.02 -0.51
CA PRO A 33 34.96 32.29 -1.93
C PRO A 33 36.25 31.97 -2.71
N THR A 34 36.15 31.03 -3.65
CA THR A 34 37.22 30.83 -4.65
C THR A 34 36.74 31.35 -5.99
N THR A 35 37.37 32.45 -6.44
CA THR A 35 37.20 32.99 -7.78
C THR A 35 37.92 32.12 -8.80
N THR A 36 37.18 31.56 -9.77
CA THR A 36 37.77 30.99 -10.98
C THR A 36 37.01 31.50 -12.20
N ASN A 37 37.71 32.23 -13.05
CA ASN A 37 37.27 32.69 -14.36
C ASN A 37 37.06 31.50 -15.30
N ALA A 38 35.87 31.39 -15.90
CA ALA A 38 35.64 30.53 -17.08
C ALA A 38 35.08 31.39 -18.24
N PRO A 39 35.43 31.08 -19.49
CA PRO A 39 35.07 31.91 -20.66
C PRO A 39 33.59 31.73 -21.05
N PRO A 40 33.01 32.68 -21.81
CA PRO A 40 31.60 32.66 -22.18
C PRO A 40 31.29 31.55 -23.20
N VAL A 41 30.27 30.77 -22.94
CA VAL A 41 29.71 29.77 -23.87
C VAL A 41 28.59 30.42 -24.67
N ASP A 42 28.74 30.36 -25.97
CA ASP A 42 27.88 30.91 -27.02
C ASP A 42 26.49 30.26 -26.98
N GLY A 43 25.44 31.08 -26.89
CA GLY A 43 24.04 30.63 -26.82
C GLY A 43 23.51 30.23 -28.18
N GLY A 44 23.63 28.96 -28.54
CA GLY A 44 22.97 28.40 -29.72
C GLY A 44 21.46 28.26 -29.49
N SER A 45 20.66 29.10 -30.19
CA SER A 45 19.21 28.93 -30.26
C SER A 45 18.87 27.67 -31.05
N VAL A 46 18.16 26.74 -30.43
CA VAL A 46 17.64 25.53 -31.11
C VAL A 46 16.38 25.91 -31.86
N ASP A 47 16.45 25.90 -33.20
CA ASP A 47 15.32 26.15 -34.10
C ASP A 47 14.44 24.90 -34.18
N HIS A 48 13.20 24.97 -33.64
CA HIS A 48 12.21 23.88 -33.65
C HIS A 48 11.32 23.86 -34.91
N SER A 49 11.66 24.61 -35.97
CA SER A 49 10.84 24.70 -37.19
C SER A 49 10.91 23.47 -38.10
N GLN A 50 11.65 22.41 -37.78
CA GLN A 50 11.82 21.23 -38.63
C GLN A 50 11.27 19.90 -38.02
N MET A 51 10.32 19.93 -37.12
CA MET A 51 9.60 18.70 -36.77
C MET A 51 8.44 18.49 -37.68
N ASP A 52 8.63 17.61 -38.70
CA ASP A 52 7.60 17.14 -39.59
C ASP A 52 6.67 16.13 -38.88
N HIS A 53 5.47 16.58 -38.51
CA HIS A 53 4.46 15.77 -37.84
C HIS A 53 3.65 14.88 -38.77
N SER A 54 3.98 14.80 -40.07
CA SER A 54 3.22 14.06 -41.09
C SER A 54 3.40 12.53 -41.06
N LYS A 55 4.24 12.00 -40.13
CA LYS A 55 4.55 10.55 -40.04
C LYS A 55 4.00 9.81 -38.83
N MET A 56 3.10 10.40 -38.06
CA MET A 56 2.32 9.62 -37.10
C MET A 56 1.08 9.05 -37.76
N GLY A 57 1.22 7.87 -38.29
CA GLY A 57 0.10 7.08 -38.81
C GLY A 57 -0.86 6.72 -37.68
N HIS A 58 -2.05 7.30 -37.69
CA HIS A 58 -3.18 6.80 -36.94
C HIS A 58 -3.73 5.59 -37.68
N ASP A 59 -3.53 4.43 -37.12
CA ASP A 59 -4.16 3.21 -37.57
C ASP A 59 -5.65 3.33 -37.24
N SER A 60 -6.47 3.53 -38.28
CA SER A 60 -7.92 3.61 -38.16
C SER A 60 -8.47 2.20 -38.05
N SER A 61 -8.71 1.73 -36.83
CA SER A 61 -9.52 0.55 -36.60
C SER A 61 -10.96 0.79 -37.00
N ASP A 62 -11.38 -0.01 -37.97
CA ASP A 62 -12.66 -0.21 -38.61
C ASP A 62 -13.82 -0.27 -37.60
N HIS A 63 -14.57 0.81 -37.45
CA HIS A 63 -15.87 0.80 -36.80
C HIS A 63 -16.93 0.60 -37.87
N GLY A 64 -17.50 -0.61 -37.88
CA GLY A 64 -18.58 -1.01 -38.75
C GLY A 64 -19.69 0.04 -38.82
N ALA A 65 -19.99 0.46 -40.06
CA ALA A 65 -21.03 1.41 -40.38
C ALA A 65 -22.39 0.86 -39.98
N THR A 66 -23.00 1.42 -38.94
CA THR A 66 -24.41 1.25 -38.64
C THR A 66 -25.20 2.16 -39.57
N ASP A 67 -25.96 1.55 -40.49
CA ASP A 67 -26.82 2.24 -41.44
C ASP A 67 -28.01 2.90 -40.73
N HIS A 68 -27.99 4.22 -40.61
CA HIS A 68 -29.05 5.04 -40.01
C HIS A 68 -30.08 5.55 -41.03
N SER A 69 -30.14 4.97 -42.24
CA SER A 69 -31.02 5.44 -43.33
C SER A 69 -32.52 5.12 -43.17
N LYS A 70 -32.96 4.60 -41.98
CA LYS A 70 -34.37 4.23 -41.76
C LYS A 70 -34.98 4.83 -40.49
N MET A 71 -34.51 5.97 -40.02
CA MET A 71 -35.27 6.76 -39.02
C MET A 71 -36.01 7.87 -39.77
N ASP A 72 -37.30 7.65 -40.00
CA ASP A 72 -38.22 8.69 -40.46
C ASP A 72 -38.33 9.78 -39.37
N HIS A 73 -37.61 10.86 -39.58
CA HIS A 73 -37.84 12.06 -38.82
C HIS A 73 -39.15 12.69 -39.25
N HIS A 74 -40.22 12.44 -38.52
CA HIS A 74 -41.43 13.26 -38.62
C HIS A 74 -41.02 14.70 -38.32
N SER A 75 -40.90 15.50 -39.36
CA SER A 75 -40.73 16.95 -39.25
C SER A 75 -42.02 17.54 -38.67
N THR A 76 -42.05 17.70 -37.34
CA THR A 76 -43.06 18.52 -36.69
C THR A 76 -42.74 19.97 -37.05
N ASP A 77 -43.60 20.55 -37.87
CA ASP A 77 -43.52 21.96 -38.25
C ASP A 77 -43.80 22.85 -37.02
N HIS A 78 -42.75 23.42 -36.43
CA HIS A 78 -42.79 24.31 -35.30
C HIS A 78 -42.98 25.78 -35.69
N SER A 79 -43.39 26.09 -36.93
CA SER A 79 -43.55 27.45 -37.43
C SER A 79 -44.76 28.20 -36.85
N GLN A 80 -45.58 27.54 -36.00
CA GLN A 80 -46.78 28.16 -35.40
C GLN A 80 -46.73 28.25 -33.86
N MET A 81 -45.56 28.06 -33.23
CA MET A 81 -45.45 28.36 -31.81
C MET A 81 -45.00 29.82 -31.62
N ASP A 82 -45.95 30.63 -31.22
CA ASP A 82 -45.72 32.04 -30.84
C ASP A 82 -44.89 32.05 -29.53
N HIS A 83 -43.58 32.16 -29.65
CA HIS A 83 -42.65 32.23 -28.52
C HIS A 83 -42.80 33.52 -27.68
N ALA A 84 -43.58 34.53 -28.15
CA ALA A 84 -43.85 35.76 -27.39
C ALA A 84 -44.79 35.54 -26.20
N ALA A 85 -45.62 34.47 -26.26
CA ALA A 85 -46.56 34.17 -25.16
C ALA A 85 -45.97 33.34 -24.03
N MET A 86 -44.74 32.83 -24.16
CA MET A 86 -44.07 31.99 -23.11
C MET A 86 -43.16 32.75 -22.18
N GLY A 87 -43.32 34.08 -22.02
CA GLY A 87 -42.70 34.82 -20.92
C GLY A 87 -41.18 34.82 -20.86
N HIS A 88 -40.49 34.45 -21.97
CA HIS A 88 -39.06 34.66 -22.06
C HIS A 88 -38.82 36.16 -22.30
N GLY A 89 -38.55 36.86 -21.18
CA GLY A 89 -38.17 38.28 -21.23
C GLY A 89 -37.01 38.46 -22.25
N ALA A 90 -36.95 39.67 -22.82
CA ALA A 90 -35.89 40.04 -23.75
C ALA A 90 -34.53 39.52 -23.27
N PRO A 91 -33.66 38.99 -24.19
CA PRO A 91 -32.35 38.43 -23.78
C PRO A 91 -31.65 39.50 -22.96
N LYS A 92 -31.24 39.10 -21.74
CA LYS A 92 -30.45 39.96 -20.86
C LYS A 92 -29.23 40.38 -21.67
N PRO A 93 -28.93 41.67 -21.76
CA PRO A 93 -27.74 42.11 -22.46
C PRO A 93 -26.52 41.33 -21.94
N PRO A 94 -25.61 40.90 -22.82
CA PRO A 94 -24.42 40.17 -22.41
C PRO A 94 -23.74 40.98 -21.30
N ALA A 95 -23.30 40.27 -20.26
CA ALA A 95 -22.53 40.92 -19.20
C ALA A 95 -21.31 41.60 -19.86
N PRO A 96 -20.90 42.79 -19.43
CA PRO A 96 -19.74 43.45 -20.02
C PRO A 96 -18.55 42.50 -20.03
N SER A 97 -18.00 42.27 -21.20
CA SER A 97 -16.84 41.38 -21.41
C SER A 97 -15.54 41.97 -20.87
N GLU A 98 -15.57 43.20 -20.48
CA GLU A 98 -14.40 43.92 -19.93
C GLU A 98 -14.55 44.06 -18.40
N PRO A 99 -13.46 43.91 -17.65
CA PRO A 99 -13.44 44.19 -16.24
C PRO A 99 -13.93 45.63 -15.95
N LEU A 100 -14.70 45.83 -14.87
CA LEU A 100 -15.18 47.14 -14.44
C LEU A 100 -14.07 48.15 -14.16
N GLU A 101 -12.86 47.65 -13.85
CA GLU A 101 -11.68 48.45 -13.67
C GLU A 101 -10.59 47.96 -14.67
N PRO A 102 -9.84 48.86 -15.28
CA PRO A 102 -8.77 48.43 -16.20
C PRO A 102 -7.74 47.61 -15.46
N ILE A 103 -7.48 46.40 -15.93
CA ILE A 103 -6.40 45.57 -15.42
C ILE A 103 -5.09 46.25 -15.76
N PRO A 104 -4.24 46.59 -14.78
CA PRO A 104 -2.94 47.22 -15.05
C PRO A 104 -2.10 46.33 -15.97
N ALA A 105 -1.42 46.94 -16.92
CA ALA A 105 -0.50 46.22 -17.79
C ALA A 105 0.63 45.60 -16.95
N VAL A 106 0.89 44.30 -17.16
CA VAL A 106 1.94 43.56 -16.45
C VAL A 106 3.32 44.20 -16.77
N THR A 107 3.97 44.73 -15.76
CA THR A 107 5.28 45.37 -15.90
C THR A 107 6.44 44.34 -15.90
N ALA A 108 7.63 44.74 -16.28
CA ALA A 108 8.83 43.90 -16.16
C ALA A 108 9.14 43.56 -14.69
N ALA A 109 8.82 44.47 -13.76
CA ALA A 109 8.97 44.23 -12.32
C ALA A 109 8.01 43.15 -11.81
N ASP A 110 6.75 43.16 -12.27
CA ASP A 110 5.78 42.14 -11.90
C ASP A 110 6.19 40.74 -12.41
N ARG A 111 6.75 40.68 -13.64
CA ARG A 111 7.28 39.44 -14.19
C ARG A 111 8.50 38.94 -13.40
N ALA A 112 9.40 39.82 -13.05
CA ALA A 112 10.58 39.47 -12.24
C ALA A 112 10.18 39.00 -10.84
N ALA A 113 9.14 39.60 -10.25
CA ALA A 113 8.62 39.19 -8.94
C ALA A 113 7.88 37.83 -9.03
N ALA A 114 7.14 37.58 -10.12
CA ALA A 114 6.40 36.32 -10.33
C ALA A 114 7.34 35.14 -10.68
N PHE A 115 8.51 35.44 -11.28
CA PHE A 115 9.48 34.42 -11.67
C PHE A 115 10.86 34.81 -11.11
N PRO A 116 11.05 34.75 -9.78
CA PRO A 116 12.35 35.02 -9.20
C PRO A 116 13.37 33.98 -9.70
N PRO A 117 14.64 34.37 -9.91
CA PRO A 117 15.67 33.39 -10.23
C PRO A 117 15.81 32.42 -9.08
N ILE A 118 15.41 31.17 -9.33
CA ILE A 118 15.55 30.08 -8.37
C ILE A 118 16.93 29.48 -8.58
N ASP A 119 17.77 29.52 -7.57
CA ASP A 119 19.02 28.77 -7.57
C ASP A 119 18.75 27.29 -7.42
N HIS A 120 18.68 26.57 -8.55
CA HIS A 120 18.50 25.15 -8.59
C HIS A 120 19.69 24.36 -8.05
N GLY A 121 20.86 25.00 -7.91
CA GLY A 121 22.05 24.38 -7.30
C GLY A 121 21.91 24.17 -5.78
N ALA A 122 21.05 24.97 -5.12
CA ALA A 122 20.75 24.77 -3.71
C ALA A 122 19.68 23.68 -3.42
N MET A 123 18.99 23.17 -4.46
CA MET A 123 18.13 22.02 -4.34
C MET A 123 18.98 20.75 -4.48
N GLU A 124 19.83 20.49 -3.50
CA GLU A 124 20.41 19.17 -3.34
C GLU A 124 19.26 18.21 -3.05
N HIS A 125 18.88 17.42 -4.04
CA HIS A 125 18.08 16.24 -3.87
C HIS A 125 18.96 15.15 -3.23
N ALA A 126 19.39 15.38 -1.99
CA ALA A 126 20.08 14.38 -1.21
C ALA A 126 19.15 13.15 -1.14
N PRO A 127 19.66 11.94 -1.38
CA PRO A 127 18.86 10.74 -1.26
C PRO A 127 18.30 10.68 0.16
N GLN A 128 17.00 10.92 0.30
CA GLN A 128 16.35 10.87 1.60
C GLN A 128 16.15 9.42 1.98
N VAL A 129 16.65 9.04 3.15
CA VAL A 129 16.38 7.77 3.78
C VAL A 129 15.12 7.94 4.63
N HIS A 130 14.13 7.14 4.36
CA HIS A 130 12.87 7.09 5.10
C HIS A 130 12.77 5.77 5.85
N SER A 131 11.91 5.74 6.85
CA SER A 131 11.57 4.51 7.58
C SER A 131 10.09 4.51 7.92
N MET A 132 9.53 3.31 8.02
CA MET A 132 8.18 3.06 8.49
C MET A 132 8.19 1.81 9.37
N LEU A 133 7.41 1.82 10.41
CA LEU A 133 7.08 0.65 11.22
C LEU A 133 5.56 0.55 11.32
N LEU A 134 5.03 -0.60 10.92
CA LEU A 134 3.62 -0.95 11.00
C LEU A 134 3.47 -2.18 11.89
N VAL A 135 2.73 -2.07 12.96
CA VAL A 135 2.15 -3.21 13.68
C VAL A 135 0.73 -3.37 13.13
N ASN A 136 0.58 -4.24 12.12
CA ASN A 136 -0.69 -4.45 11.43
C ASN A 136 -1.68 -5.19 12.31
N ARG A 137 -1.19 -6.21 13.00
CA ARG A 137 -1.99 -7.00 13.95
C ARG A 137 -1.27 -7.08 15.30
N LEU A 138 -1.91 -6.65 16.34
CA LEU A 138 -1.61 -7.01 17.72
C LEU A 138 -2.96 -7.32 18.35
N GLU A 139 -3.35 -8.59 18.29
CA GLU A 139 -4.72 -9.01 18.59
C GLU A 139 -4.78 -10.12 19.63
N GLN A 140 -5.87 -10.12 20.34
CA GLN A 140 -6.35 -11.26 21.13
C GLN A 140 -7.49 -11.90 20.36
N TRP A 141 -7.51 -13.21 20.35
CA TRP A 141 -8.61 -13.96 19.81
C TRP A 141 -9.25 -14.85 20.85
N ASP A 142 -10.55 -15.04 20.72
CA ASP A 142 -11.38 -15.95 21.50
C ASP A 142 -12.18 -16.83 20.56
N GLY A 143 -12.04 -18.11 20.71
CA GLY A 143 -12.70 -19.12 19.93
C GLY A 143 -13.43 -20.11 20.83
N ARG A 144 -14.19 -20.98 20.25
CA ARG A 144 -14.95 -22.02 20.99
C ARG A 144 -14.07 -22.95 21.82
N HIS A 145 -12.77 -22.95 21.57
CA HIS A 145 -11.85 -23.97 22.07
C HIS A 145 -10.62 -23.42 22.77
N GLY A 146 -10.59 -22.13 22.97
CA GLY A 146 -9.49 -21.45 23.65
C GLY A 146 -9.36 -20.01 23.23
N ASN A 147 -8.38 -19.36 23.81
CA ASN A 147 -8.00 -17.99 23.52
C ASN A 147 -6.50 -17.93 23.23
N GLY A 148 -6.09 -16.88 22.54
CA GLY A 148 -4.70 -16.65 22.24
C GLY A 148 -4.43 -15.21 21.83
N GLN A 149 -3.22 -15.01 21.35
CA GLN A 149 -2.70 -13.73 20.89
C GLN A 149 -2.00 -13.95 19.57
N ALA A 150 -2.13 -12.99 18.65
CA ALA A 150 -1.39 -12.98 17.41
C ALA A 150 -0.75 -11.60 17.20
N TRP A 151 0.38 -11.58 16.53
CA TRP A 151 1.04 -10.36 16.09
C TRP A 151 1.49 -10.48 14.66
N GLU A 152 1.48 -9.36 13.98
CA GLU A 152 2.06 -9.15 12.68
C GLU A 152 2.61 -7.73 12.63
N ALA A 153 3.90 -7.63 12.36
CA ALA A 153 4.59 -6.37 12.27
C ALA A 153 5.50 -6.35 11.04
N SER A 154 5.52 -5.22 10.36
CA SER A 154 6.42 -4.98 9.25
C SER A 154 7.03 -3.59 9.36
N GLY A 155 8.25 -3.45 8.89
CA GLY A 155 8.91 -2.16 8.82
C GLY A 155 9.93 -2.12 7.71
N TRP A 156 10.28 -0.94 7.27
CA TRP A 156 11.32 -0.77 6.28
C TRP A 156 12.12 0.50 6.52
N VAL A 157 13.35 0.47 6.03
CA VAL A 157 14.25 1.64 5.96
C VAL A 157 14.91 1.67 4.59
N GLY A 158 14.98 2.85 3.98
CA GLY A 158 15.62 3.01 2.68
C GLY A 158 15.14 4.22 1.90
N GLY A 159 15.45 4.23 0.63
CA GLY A 159 15.03 5.26 -0.33
C GLY A 159 13.75 4.89 -1.08
N ASN A 160 13.51 5.59 -2.17
CA ASN A 160 12.30 5.39 -2.97
C ASN A 160 12.31 4.07 -3.75
N ILE A 161 13.51 3.56 -4.12
CA ILE A 161 13.66 2.37 -4.97
C ILE A 161 14.17 1.17 -4.17
N HIS A 162 15.08 1.41 -3.23
CA HIS A 162 15.75 0.36 -2.47
C HIS A 162 15.39 0.46 -1.00
N ARG A 163 14.90 -0.64 -0.42
CA ARG A 163 14.47 -0.71 0.98
C ARG A 163 14.93 -2.00 1.62
N LEU A 164 15.29 -1.91 2.89
CA LEU A 164 15.46 -3.07 3.75
C LEU A 164 14.18 -3.24 4.54
N TRP A 165 13.56 -4.41 4.40
CA TRP A 165 12.34 -4.78 5.09
C TRP A 165 12.63 -5.72 6.25
N LEU A 166 11.91 -5.54 7.33
CA LEU A 166 11.85 -6.43 8.48
C LEU A 166 10.39 -6.80 8.69
N ARG A 167 10.08 -8.10 8.77
CA ARG A 167 8.74 -8.59 9.05
C ARG A 167 8.79 -9.63 10.15
N SER A 168 7.78 -9.70 10.98
CA SER A 168 7.63 -10.71 12.02
C SER A 168 6.16 -11.02 12.22
N GLU A 169 5.86 -12.30 12.26
CA GLU A 169 4.52 -12.81 12.52
C GLU A 169 4.58 -13.92 13.57
N GLY A 170 3.49 -14.09 14.30
CA GLY A 170 3.39 -15.23 15.21
C GLY A 170 2.10 -15.28 15.98
N GLU A 171 1.87 -16.47 16.53
CA GLU A 171 0.67 -16.79 17.32
C GLU A 171 1.06 -17.50 18.61
N ARG A 172 0.30 -17.21 19.66
CA ARG A 172 0.44 -17.82 20.97
C ARG A 172 -0.92 -18.25 21.50
N SER A 173 -1.04 -19.49 21.90
CA SER A 173 -2.25 -20.02 22.51
C SER A 173 -1.92 -20.92 23.71
N GLY A 174 -2.82 -21.03 24.68
CA GLY A 174 -2.62 -21.89 25.85
C GLY A 174 -1.35 -21.64 26.67
N GLY A 175 -0.74 -20.45 26.53
CA GLY A 175 0.52 -20.09 27.21
C GLY A 175 1.79 -20.50 26.48
N SER A 176 1.71 -21.18 25.34
CA SER A 176 2.83 -21.55 24.47
C SER A 176 2.78 -20.80 23.13
N THR A 177 3.95 -20.55 22.54
CA THR A 177 4.07 -19.96 21.20
C THR A 177 3.94 -21.07 20.17
N GLY A 178 2.89 -21.01 19.36
CA GLY A 178 2.59 -21.97 18.30
C GLY A 178 3.38 -21.68 17.02
N SER A 179 3.45 -20.40 16.60
CA SER A 179 4.27 -19.95 15.49
C SER A 179 5.01 -18.67 15.86
N ALA A 180 6.19 -18.48 15.33
CA ALA A 180 6.93 -17.23 15.39
C ALA A 180 8.02 -17.22 14.33
N ASP A 181 8.10 -16.13 13.57
CA ASP A 181 9.11 -15.95 12.56
C ASP A 181 9.68 -14.52 12.52
N LEU A 182 10.75 -14.38 11.76
CA LEU A 182 11.38 -13.11 11.43
C LEU A 182 11.91 -13.17 9.99
N GLU A 183 11.54 -12.19 9.19
CA GLU A 183 12.06 -12.03 7.84
C GLU A 183 12.92 -10.76 7.74
N VAL A 184 14.04 -10.87 7.05
CA VAL A 184 14.89 -9.74 6.65
C VAL A 184 15.03 -9.79 5.14
N LEU A 185 14.45 -8.78 4.45
CA LEU A 185 14.30 -8.79 3.01
C LEU A 185 14.85 -7.49 2.42
N TYR A 186 15.64 -7.61 1.37
CA TYR A 186 15.96 -6.48 0.52
C TYR A 186 14.88 -6.34 -0.54
N GLY A 187 14.27 -5.16 -0.61
CA GLY A 187 13.22 -4.82 -1.57
C GLY A 187 13.70 -3.82 -2.61
N ARG A 188 13.29 -4.06 -3.85
CA ARG A 188 13.48 -3.13 -4.96
C ARG A 188 12.15 -2.85 -5.64
N SER A 189 11.79 -1.55 -5.74
CA SER A 189 10.64 -1.12 -6.51
C SER A 189 10.93 -1.30 -8.00
N VAL A 190 10.16 -2.18 -8.65
CA VAL A 190 10.26 -2.50 -10.08
C VAL A 190 9.21 -1.74 -10.89
N SER A 191 8.19 -1.22 -10.22
CA SER A 191 7.19 -0.32 -10.77
C SER A 191 6.65 0.59 -9.65
N PRO A 192 5.84 1.62 -9.93
CA PRO A 192 5.20 2.44 -8.90
C PRO A 192 4.33 1.65 -7.90
N TRP A 193 3.90 0.44 -8.28
CA TRP A 193 2.94 -0.36 -7.53
C TRP A 193 3.52 -1.67 -6.99
N TRP A 194 4.72 -2.08 -7.44
CA TRP A 194 5.25 -3.39 -7.12
C TRP A 194 6.70 -3.34 -6.70
N ASP A 195 6.99 -4.02 -5.59
CA ASP A 195 8.33 -4.31 -5.10
C ASP A 195 8.64 -5.79 -5.27
N VAL A 196 9.85 -6.11 -5.70
CA VAL A 196 10.43 -7.46 -5.62
C VAL A 196 11.30 -7.53 -4.39
N LEU A 197 11.18 -8.63 -3.65
CA LEU A 197 11.83 -8.86 -2.38
C LEU A 197 12.73 -10.09 -2.47
N VAL A 198 13.91 -10.03 -1.85
CA VAL A 198 14.80 -11.17 -1.68
C VAL A 198 15.48 -11.11 -0.32
N GLY A 199 15.59 -12.23 0.36
CA GLY A 199 16.22 -12.24 1.67
C GLY A 199 16.13 -13.58 2.38
N VAL A 200 16.02 -13.52 3.70
CA VAL A 200 15.98 -14.69 4.57
C VAL A 200 14.81 -14.59 5.53
N LYS A 201 14.24 -15.75 5.83
CA LYS A 201 13.25 -15.97 6.89
C LYS A 201 13.83 -16.95 7.89
N GLN A 202 13.61 -16.67 9.17
CA GLN A 202 13.91 -17.56 10.27
C GLN A 202 12.62 -17.93 10.99
N ASP A 203 12.23 -19.18 10.94
CA ASP A 203 11.18 -19.73 11.77
C ASP A 203 11.78 -20.12 13.12
N PHE A 204 11.14 -19.69 14.22
CA PHE A 204 11.51 -20.08 15.58
C PHE A 204 10.54 -21.12 16.15
N ARG A 205 9.36 -21.26 15.56
CA ARG A 205 8.27 -22.19 15.92
C ARG A 205 7.41 -22.47 14.68
N PRO A 206 6.71 -23.64 14.59
CA PRO A 206 6.74 -24.77 15.57
C PRO A 206 8.05 -25.56 15.46
N ALA A 207 8.27 -26.52 16.31
CA ALA A 207 9.43 -27.41 16.33
C ALA A 207 10.80 -26.70 16.40
N ASP A 208 11.86 -27.28 15.80
CA ASP A 208 13.18 -26.69 15.73
C ASP A 208 13.23 -25.50 14.75
N SER A 209 14.11 -24.54 15.05
CA SER A 209 14.21 -23.35 14.20
C SER A 209 14.78 -23.68 12.83
N ARG A 210 14.22 -23.04 11.77
CA ARG A 210 14.60 -23.23 10.37
C ARG A 210 14.91 -21.93 9.69
N THR A 211 15.88 -21.97 8.79
CA THR A 211 16.24 -20.84 7.92
C THR A 211 15.77 -21.09 6.50
N TRP A 212 15.24 -20.07 5.88
CA TRP A 212 14.75 -20.09 4.51
C TRP A 212 15.37 -18.95 3.71
N ALA A 213 15.73 -19.21 2.47
CA ALA A 213 15.87 -18.17 1.47
C ALA A 213 14.48 -17.77 0.98
N ALA A 214 14.22 -16.48 0.88
CA ALA A 214 12.93 -15.91 0.49
C ALA A 214 13.04 -15.10 -0.80
N LEU A 215 12.10 -15.31 -1.71
CA LEU A 215 11.90 -14.50 -2.92
C LEU A 215 10.43 -14.14 -3.03
N GLY A 216 10.12 -12.86 -3.05
CA GLY A 216 8.75 -12.38 -3.01
C GLY A 216 8.48 -11.21 -3.95
N ILE A 217 7.20 -10.95 -4.09
CA ILE A 217 6.64 -9.77 -4.71
C ILE A 217 5.56 -9.21 -3.80
N GLN A 218 5.51 -7.90 -3.63
CA GLN A 218 4.43 -7.23 -2.91
C GLN A 218 4.02 -5.96 -3.64
N GLY A 219 2.79 -5.55 -3.45
CA GLY A 219 2.33 -4.30 -4.05
C GLY A 219 0.83 -4.14 -4.06
N LEU A 220 0.42 -3.15 -4.83
CA LEU A 220 -0.98 -2.78 -4.99
C LEU A 220 -1.49 -3.28 -6.34
N ALA A 221 -2.30 -4.33 -6.30
CA ALA A 221 -2.97 -4.89 -7.46
C ALA A 221 -4.12 -3.97 -7.93
N PRO A 222 -4.69 -4.17 -9.15
CA PRO A 222 -5.86 -3.43 -9.61
C PRO A 222 -6.96 -3.38 -8.55
N TYR A 223 -7.70 -2.26 -8.53
CA TYR A 223 -8.74 -1.96 -7.51
C TYR A 223 -8.22 -1.78 -6.09
N LYS A 224 -6.89 -1.55 -5.91
CA LYS A 224 -6.23 -1.30 -4.62
C LYS A 224 -6.20 -2.51 -3.67
N PHE A 225 -6.18 -3.72 -4.19
CA PHE A 225 -5.87 -4.89 -3.38
C PHE A 225 -4.38 -4.87 -2.99
N GLU A 226 -4.09 -4.83 -1.71
CA GLU A 226 -2.74 -5.08 -1.21
C GLU A 226 -2.47 -6.57 -1.35
N THR A 227 -1.41 -6.91 -2.06
CA THR A 227 -1.11 -8.30 -2.40
C THR A 227 0.35 -8.58 -2.13
N SER A 228 0.63 -9.69 -1.47
CA SER A 228 1.96 -10.23 -1.32
C SER A 228 1.99 -11.71 -1.70
N ALA A 229 3.10 -12.14 -2.30
CA ALA A 229 3.37 -13.54 -2.58
C ALA A 229 4.87 -13.80 -2.37
N THR A 230 5.20 -14.80 -1.56
CA THR A 230 6.59 -15.13 -1.25
C THR A 230 6.81 -16.64 -1.37
N ALA A 231 7.86 -17.01 -2.07
CA ALA A 231 8.36 -18.38 -2.13
C ALA A 231 9.58 -18.54 -1.22
N TYR A 232 9.68 -19.66 -0.55
CA TYR A 232 10.69 -19.98 0.43
C TYR A 232 11.42 -21.26 0.03
N VAL A 233 12.74 -21.28 0.20
CA VAL A 233 13.57 -22.46 0.00
C VAL A 233 14.41 -22.69 1.25
N GLY A 234 14.17 -23.81 1.94
CA GLY A 234 14.86 -24.18 3.17
C GLY A 234 16.18 -24.90 2.92
N GLU A 235 17.02 -25.00 3.95
CA GLU A 235 18.35 -25.61 3.91
C GLU A 235 18.34 -27.08 3.44
N GLY A 236 17.28 -27.84 3.76
CA GLY A 236 17.10 -29.24 3.31
C GLY A 236 16.41 -29.38 1.95
N GLY A 237 16.29 -28.29 1.16
CA GLY A 237 15.60 -28.28 -0.13
C GLY A 237 14.07 -28.34 0.02
N GLN A 238 13.53 -27.96 1.19
CA GLN A 238 12.12 -27.70 1.36
C GLN A 238 11.73 -26.49 0.52
N VAL A 239 10.53 -26.53 -0.04
CA VAL A 239 9.94 -25.38 -0.75
C VAL A 239 8.56 -25.10 -0.17
N ALA A 240 8.32 -23.87 0.17
CA ALA A 240 7.04 -23.39 0.64
C ALA A 240 6.67 -22.07 -0.06
N ALA A 241 5.41 -21.67 0.01
CA ALA A 241 4.95 -20.39 -0.50
C ALA A 241 3.81 -19.85 0.36
N SER A 242 3.71 -18.53 0.45
CA SER A 242 2.57 -17.82 1.01
C SER A 242 2.03 -16.79 0.03
N VAL A 243 0.73 -16.59 0.05
CA VAL A 243 0.04 -15.54 -0.70
C VAL A 243 -0.95 -14.88 0.23
N GLU A 244 -0.92 -13.56 0.28
CA GLU A 244 -1.85 -12.76 1.05
C GLU A 244 -2.48 -11.69 0.16
N VAL A 245 -3.76 -11.46 0.37
CA VAL A 245 -4.53 -10.41 -0.29
C VAL A 245 -5.38 -9.70 0.74
N GLU A 246 -5.22 -8.40 0.83
CA GLU A 246 -5.95 -7.54 1.75
C GLU A 246 -6.62 -6.39 0.99
N TYR A 247 -7.73 -5.89 1.52
CA TYR A 247 -8.40 -4.72 0.97
C TYR A 247 -8.89 -3.81 2.08
N GLU A 248 -8.77 -2.49 1.90
CA GLU A 248 -9.29 -1.50 2.83
C GLU A 248 -10.54 -0.83 2.23
N LEU A 249 -11.73 -1.22 2.70
CA LEU A 249 -12.99 -0.60 2.32
C LEU A 249 -13.36 0.49 3.31
N LEU A 250 -13.25 1.74 2.90
CA LEU A 250 -13.64 2.90 3.70
C LEU A 250 -15.16 3.01 3.74
N LEU A 251 -15.77 2.61 4.86
CA LEU A 251 -17.19 2.82 5.11
C LEU A 251 -17.49 4.29 5.48
N THR A 252 -16.54 4.90 6.18
CA THR A 252 -16.48 6.35 6.47
C THR A 252 -15.01 6.78 6.45
N ASN A 253 -14.74 8.06 6.67
CA ASN A 253 -13.36 8.58 6.74
C ASN A 253 -12.53 7.98 7.90
N ARG A 254 -13.15 7.25 8.84
CA ARG A 254 -12.51 6.66 10.02
C ARG A 254 -12.88 5.21 10.26
N LEU A 255 -13.97 4.74 9.68
CA LEU A 255 -14.43 3.36 9.84
C LEU A 255 -14.08 2.59 8.57
N ILE A 256 -13.23 1.58 8.72
CA ILE A 256 -12.65 0.81 7.63
C ILE A 256 -12.99 -0.65 7.84
N LEU A 257 -13.54 -1.28 6.82
CA LEU A 257 -13.73 -2.72 6.76
C LEU A 257 -12.57 -3.33 5.99
N GLN A 258 -11.89 -4.28 6.60
CA GLN A 258 -10.66 -4.89 6.09
C GLN A 258 -10.86 -6.41 5.94
N PRO A 259 -11.29 -6.89 4.76
CA PRO A 259 -11.19 -8.29 4.39
C PRO A 259 -9.73 -8.67 4.10
N LEU A 260 -9.34 -9.87 4.54
CA LEU A 260 -8.04 -10.48 4.33
C LEU A 260 -8.24 -11.93 3.90
N LEU A 261 -7.42 -12.38 2.99
CA LEU A 261 -7.30 -13.78 2.59
C LEU A 261 -5.82 -14.15 2.52
N GLU A 262 -5.44 -15.17 3.26
CA GLU A 262 -4.09 -15.73 3.25
C GLU A 262 -4.14 -17.21 2.89
N ALA A 263 -3.16 -17.68 2.13
CA ALA A 263 -2.98 -19.10 1.80
C ALA A 263 -1.52 -19.48 1.90
N SER A 264 -1.24 -20.65 2.49
CA SER A 264 0.11 -21.23 2.58
C SER A 264 0.18 -22.59 1.91
N PHE A 265 1.35 -22.86 1.31
CA PHE A 265 1.61 -24.05 0.51
C PHE A 265 2.97 -24.65 0.87
N SER A 266 3.09 -25.97 0.81
CA SER A 266 4.35 -26.72 0.93
C SER A 266 4.49 -27.70 -0.23
N ALA A 267 5.71 -27.83 -0.76
CA ALA A 267 5.96 -28.74 -1.89
C ALA A 267 6.03 -30.21 -1.48
N ARG A 268 6.22 -30.51 -0.18
CA ARG A 268 6.32 -31.86 0.37
C ARG A 268 5.80 -31.93 1.79
N ASP A 269 5.60 -33.17 2.26
CA ASP A 269 5.19 -33.43 3.63
C ASP A 269 6.32 -33.16 4.62
N GLU A 270 5.98 -32.46 5.71
CA GLU A 270 6.84 -32.15 6.84
C GLU A 270 6.08 -32.38 8.15
N PRO A 271 5.86 -33.63 8.56
CA PRO A 271 5.03 -33.98 9.72
C PRO A 271 5.53 -33.34 11.03
N GLU A 272 6.85 -33.17 11.17
CA GLU A 272 7.45 -32.52 12.35
C GLU A 272 7.00 -31.07 12.54
N TYR A 273 6.65 -30.43 11.43
CA TYR A 273 6.17 -29.05 11.39
C TYR A 273 4.65 -28.94 11.19
N GLY A 274 3.97 -30.09 11.10
CA GLY A 274 2.53 -30.16 10.88
C GLY A 274 2.10 -29.79 9.45
N ASN A 275 3.02 -29.75 8.47
CA ASN A 275 2.73 -29.36 7.10
C ASN A 275 2.66 -30.58 6.17
N GLY A 276 1.58 -30.69 5.41
CA GLY A 276 1.41 -31.63 4.32
C GLY A 276 1.81 -31.03 2.97
N ALA A 277 1.98 -31.86 1.95
CA ALA A 277 2.22 -31.40 0.59
C ALA A 277 0.98 -30.74 -0.02
N GLY A 278 1.15 -29.64 -0.74
CA GLY A 278 0.09 -28.89 -1.41
C GLY A 278 -0.37 -27.67 -0.63
N LEU A 279 -1.67 -27.40 -0.68
CA LEU A 279 -2.28 -26.31 0.08
C LEU A 279 -2.39 -26.72 1.55
N ASN A 280 -1.74 -25.96 2.43
CA ASN A 280 -1.70 -26.25 3.86
C ASN A 280 -2.87 -25.58 4.60
N LYS A 281 -2.99 -24.26 4.42
CA LYS A 281 -3.91 -23.41 5.18
C LYS A 281 -4.53 -22.36 4.30
N ILE A 282 -5.78 -22.04 4.55
CA ILE A 282 -6.42 -20.79 4.14
C ILE A 282 -6.96 -20.12 5.39
N GLU A 283 -6.63 -18.85 5.56
CA GLU A 283 -7.24 -17.96 6.54
C GLU A 283 -8.02 -16.87 5.83
N ALA A 284 -9.27 -16.67 6.25
CA ALA A 284 -10.13 -15.59 5.79
C ALA A 284 -10.50 -14.72 6.99
N GLY A 285 -10.08 -13.47 6.99
CA GLY A 285 -10.33 -12.49 8.03
C GLY A 285 -11.25 -11.37 7.57
N LEU A 286 -12.05 -10.87 8.49
CA LEU A 286 -12.82 -9.65 8.29
C LEU A 286 -12.71 -8.80 9.55
N ARG A 287 -12.06 -7.66 9.46
CA ARG A 287 -11.81 -6.75 10.58
C ARG A 287 -12.52 -5.42 10.36
N LEU A 288 -13.19 -4.90 11.37
CA LEU A 288 -13.79 -3.57 11.38
C LEU A 288 -12.95 -2.68 12.25
N ARG A 289 -12.21 -1.77 11.62
CA ARG A 289 -11.23 -0.89 12.23
C ARG A 289 -11.78 0.53 12.35
N TYR A 290 -11.54 1.17 13.49
CA TYR A 290 -11.87 2.57 13.71
C TYR A 290 -10.62 3.40 13.96
N GLU A 291 -10.33 4.36 13.09
CA GLU A 291 -9.19 5.27 13.23
C GLU A 291 -9.49 6.41 14.22
N PHE A 292 -9.04 6.26 15.46
CA PHE A 292 -9.01 7.39 16.41
C PHE A 292 -8.02 8.46 15.94
N SER A 293 -6.89 8.04 15.44
CA SER A 293 -5.93 8.84 14.69
C SER A 293 -5.42 8.01 13.52
N ARG A 294 -4.75 8.66 12.58
CA ARG A 294 -4.13 7.94 11.46
C ARG A 294 -3.13 6.88 11.91
N ARG A 295 -2.49 7.09 13.07
CA ARG A 295 -1.45 6.21 13.62
C ARG A 295 -1.97 5.14 14.57
N PHE A 296 -3.21 5.23 15.03
CA PHE A 296 -3.77 4.32 16.02
C PHE A 296 -5.21 3.97 15.68
N ALA A 297 -5.47 2.70 15.47
CA ALA A 297 -6.76 2.18 15.09
C ALA A 297 -7.04 0.83 15.78
N PRO A 298 -7.86 0.79 16.83
CA PRO A 298 -8.41 -0.45 17.34
C PRO A 298 -9.41 -1.05 16.36
N TYR A 299 -9.57 -2.37 16.45
CA TYR A 299 -10.50 -3.12 15.63
C TYR A 299 -11.11 -4.30 16.38
N ILE A 300 -12.22 -4.76 15.85
CA ILE A 300 -12.84 -6.05 16.17
C ILE A 300 -13.06 -6.80 14.85
N GLY A 301 -13.12 -8.11 14.91
CA GLY A 301 -13.30 -8.88 13.69
C GLY A 301 -13.61 -10.35 13.93
N ILE A 302 -13.62 -11.08 12.84
CA ILE A 302 -13.76 -12.53 12.80
C ILE A 302 -12.68 -13.07 11.85
N SER A 303 -12.01 -14.15 12.27
CA SER A 303 -11.09 -14.93 11.44
C SER A 303 -11.60 -16.35 11.34
N HIS A 304 -11.50 -16.92 10.15
CA HIS A 304 -11.81 -18.31 9.86
C HIS A 304 -10.60 -18.96 9.21
N GLU A 305 -10.07 -19.97 9.89
CA GLU A 305 -8.95 -20.78 9.42
C GLU A 305 -9.42 -22.15 9.00
N ARG A 306 -8.85 -22.67 7.93
CA ARG A 306 -9.07 -24.04 7.46
C ARG A 306 -7.76 -24.66 6.99
N LEU A 307 -7.44 -25.83 7.52
CA LEU A 307 -6.33 -26.68 7.10
C LEU A 307 -6.80 -27.67 6.05
N PHE A 308 -5.90 -28.11 5.17
CA PHE A 308 -6.18 -28.98 4.04
C PHE A 308 -5.21 -30.15 3.96
N GLY A 309 -5.66 -31.21 3.28
CA GLY A 309 -4.84 -32.40 2.99
C GLY A 309 -4.18 -32.99 4.23
N ASP A 310 -2.96 -33.46 4.07
CA ASP A 310 -2.20 -34.10 5.15
C ASP A 310 -1.88 -33.13 6.30
N THR A 311 -1.83 -31.81 6.04
CA THR A 311 -1.76 -30.80 7.10
C THR A 311 -2.93 -30.95 8.08
N ALA A 312 -4.14 -31.05 7.57
CA ALA A 312 -5.31 -31.26 8.41
C ALA A 312 -5.23 -32.57 9.19
N ASP A 313 -4.74 -33.64 8.58
CA ASP A 313 -4.61 -34.95 9.21
C ASP A 313 -3.55 -34.95 10.32
N TYR A 314 -2.42 -34.29 10.14
CA TYR A 314 -1.39 -34.14 11.18
C TYR A 314 -1.91 -33.36 12.40
N HIS A 315 -2.61 -32.27 12.18
CA HIS A 315 -3.20 -31.47 13.26
C HIS A 315 -4.31 -32.24 14.00
N LEU A 316 -5.15 -32.97 13.26
CA LEU A 316 -6.17 -33.83 13.87
C LEU A 316 -5.55 -34.97 14.71
N ALA A 317 -4.45 -35.56 14.24
CA ALA A 317 -3.72 -36.59 14.98
C ALA A 317 -3.07 -36.04 16.25
N ALA A 318 -2.66 -34.77 16.26
CA ALA A 318 -2.17 -34.04 17.43
C ALA A 318 -3.30 -33.59 18.38
N GLY A 319 -4.57 -33.89 18.06
CA GLY A 319 -5.73 -33.46 18.87
C GLY A 319 -6.17 -32.02 18.61
N GLU A 320 -5.61 -31.40 17.59
CA GLU A 320 -5.98 -30.06 17.11
C GLU A 320 -7.14 -30.14 16.10
N ARG A 321 -7.44 -29.07 15.43
CA ARG A 321 -8.58 -28.98 14.51
C ARG A 321 -8.18 -28.54 13.14
N ALA A 322 -8.87 -29.09 12.14
CA ALA A 322 -8.73 -28.70 10.76
C ALA A 322 -9.50 -27.40 10.38
N ARG A 323 -10.32 -26.87 11.29
CA ARG A 323 -11.10 -25.62 11.10
C ARG A 323 -11.29 -24.93 12.42
N ASP A 324 -11.12 -23.63 12.41
CA ASP A 324 -11.45 -22.78 13.55
C ASP A 324 -12.08 -21.46 13.09
N THR A 325 -12.95 -20.91 13.91
CA THR A 325 -13.54 -19.57 13.72
C THR A 325 -13.43 -18.82 15.02
N ARG A 326 -12.75 -17.69 14.98
CA ARG A 326 -12.35 -16.92 16.15
C ARG A 326 -12.90 -15.51 16.06
N TRP A 327 -13.34 -14.95 17.16
CA TRP A 327 -13.50 -13.52 17.32
C TRP A 327 -12.15 -12.92 17.66
N VAL A 328 -11.82 -11.83 17.00
CA VAL A 328 -10.56 -11.13 17.19
C VAL A 328 -10.82 -9.69 17.64
N ALA A 329 -9.98 -9.19 18.54
CA ALA A 329 -9.95 -7.80 18.94
C ALA A 329 -8.50 -7.34 19.09
N GLY A 330 -8.15 -6.23 18.51
CA GLY A 330 -6.76 -5.80 18.48
C GLY A 330 -6.59 -4.34 18.14
N VAL A 331 -5.33 -4.00 17.89
CA VAL A 331 -4.93 -2.64 17.51
C VAL A 331 -3.97 -2.69 16.32
N ARG A 332 -4.10 -1.70 15.45
CA ARG A 332 -3.14 -1.37 14.40
C ARG A 332 -2.47 -0.05 14.73
N VAL A 333 -1.15 -0.03 14.63
CA VAL A 333 -0.33 1.16 14.94
C VAL A 333 0.77 1.31 13.90
N TRP A 334 1.04 2.55 13.46
CA TRP A 334 2.16 2.81 12.57
C TRP A 334 2.92 4.09 12.95
N PHE A 335 4.21 4.12 12.61
CA PHE A 335 5.16 5.18 12.94
C PHE A 335 5.99 5.60 11.73
#